data_c30b213cda81a627699a821291ed3682
#
_entry.id   c30b213cda81a627699a821291ed3682
#
_cell.length_a   1.000
_cell.length_b   1.000
_cell.length_c   1.000
_cell.angle_alpha   90.00
_cell.angle_beta   90.00
_cell.angle_gamma   90.00
#
_symmetry.space_group_name_H-M   'P 1'
#
loop_
_entity.id
_entity.type
_entity.pdbx_description
1 polymer ?
#
loop_
_entity_poly.entity_id
_entity_poly.type
_entity_poly.pdbx_seq_one_letter_code
_entity_poly.pdbx_strand_id
1 'polypeptide(L)'
;RKKFNSVIINYDEKADSIFKWYQQLVAESLGKNKNGLLPIVSNMPKDNHSVMQLYLDGFKNNFFTFFYVHENQSDKINNKLILSPQKFLKNKHVSKIKYAQKKASENVFEKKKIPYRSFEIKKRDEKTLGELFTFFILETILIGKCLNLNPFDQPAVELIKKETRKLLI
;
A
#
# COMPACT_ATOMS: atom_id res chain seq x y z
N ARG A 1 -14.28 -0.95 -15.56
CA ARG A 1 -13.70 0.41 -15.50
C ARG A 1 -12.18 0.30 -15.34
N LYS A 2 -11.40 1.06 -16.15
CA LYS A 2 -9.95 1.08 -16.03
C LYS A 2 -9.55 1.66 -14.66
N LYS A 3 -8.65 0.99 -13.95
CA LYS A 3 -8.02 1.46 -12.74
C LYS A 3 -6.62 1.93 -13.08
N PHE A 4 -6.26 3.14 -12.68
CA PHE A 4 -4.97 3.76 -12.99
C PHE A 4 -4.06 3.87 -11.78
N ASN A 5 -4.63 3.72 -10.58
CA ASN A 5 -3.87 3.80 -9.34
C ASN A 5 -3.96 2.49 -8.58
N SER A 6 -2.81 1.99 -8.14
CA SER A 6 -2.69 0.89 -7.19
C SER A 6 -2.31 1.45 -5.83
N VAL A 7 -3.24 1.44 -4.89
CA VAL A 7 -3.09 2.07 -3.58
C VAL A 7 -2.90 1.00 -2.51
N ILE A 8 -1.75 1.01 -1.87
CA ILE A 8 -1.48 0.20 -0.68
C ILE A 8 -1.95 0.98 0.56
N ILE A 9 -2.86 0.41 1.33
CA ILE A 9 -3.29 0.90 2.65
C ILE A 9 -2.55 0.06 3.69
N ASN A 10 -1.38 0.57 4.11
CA ASN A 10 -0.43 -0.15 4.95
C ASN A 10 -0.71 0.10 6.44
N TYR A 11 -1.11 -0.93 7.18
CA TYR A 11 -1.25 -0.91 8.64
C TYR A 11 -0.04 -1.49 9.39
N ASP A 12 1.07 -1.76 8.69
CA ASP A 12 2.32 -2.23 9.28
C ASP A 12 3.49 -1.30 8.95
N GLU A 13 3.87 -0.44 9.86
CA GLU A 13 4.99 0.51 9.70
C GLU A 13 6.32 -0.17 9.33
N LYS A 14 6.53 -1.41 9.79
CA LYS A 14 7.74 -2.19 9.49
C LYS A 14 7.80 -2.67 8.03
N ALA A 15 6.68 -2.61 7.31
CA ALA A 15 6.60 -2.97 5.89
C ALA A 15 6.89 -1.80 4.93
N ASP A 16 7.24 -0.62 5.43
CA ASP A 16 7.47 0.59 4.60
C ASP A 16 8.49 0.36 3.48
N SER A 17 9.60 -0.31 3.79
CA SER A 17 10.65 -0.59 2.80
C SER A 17 10.17 -1.53 1.69
N ILE A 18 9.33 -2.52 2.02
CA ILE A 18 8.72 -3.42 1.04
C ILE A 18 7.83 -2.63 0.08
N PHE A 19 7.04 -1.69 0.60
CA PHE A 19 6.14 -0.92 -0.25
C PHE A 19 6.83 0.19 -1.03
N LYS A 20 7.95 0.73 -0.57
CA LYS A 20 8.83 1.57 -1.39
C LYS A 20 9.42 0.79 -2.55
N TRP A 21 9.88 -0.45 -2.29
CA TRP A 21 10.31 -1.35 -3.35
C TRP A 21 9.15 -1.70 -4.32
N TYR A 22 7.95 -1.97 -3.82
CA TYR A 22 6.77 -2.18 -4.66
C TYR A 22 6.46 -0.99 -5.56
N GLN A 23 6.57 0.24 -5.03
CA GLN A 23 6.39 1.46 -5.83
C GLN A 23 7.39 1.52 -6.98
N GLN A 24 8.67 1.24 -6.70
CA GLN A 24 9.69 1.18 -7.71
C GLN A 24 9.37 0.10 -8.75
N LEU A 25 9.13 -1.14 -8.31
CA LEU A 25 8.81 -2.26 -9.19
C LEU A 25 7.68 -1.92 -10.17
N VAL A 26 6.56 -1.44 -9.67
CA VAL A 26 5.38 -1.15 -10.50
C VAL A 26 5.62 0.05 -11.43
N ALA A 27 6.21 1.13 -10.91
CA ALA A 27 6.45 2.33 -11.71
C ALA A 27 7.42 2.09 -12.86
N GLU A 28 8.56 1.43 -12.59
CA GLU A 28 9.58 1.14 -13.59
C GLU A 28 9.11 0.10 -14.62
N SER A 29 8.43 -0.94 -14.17
CA SER A 29 8.00 -2.03 -15.06
C SER A 29 6.80 -1.64 -15.94
N LEU A 30 5.85 -0.86 -15.44
CA LEU A 30 4.57 -0.60 -16.11
C LEU A 30 4.40 0.82 -16.65
N GLY A 31 5.23 1.79 -16.21
CA GLY A 31 5.11 3.19 -16.60
C GLY A 31 5.68 3.47 -18.00
N LYS A 32 5.04 2.96 -19.06
CA LYS A 32 5.55 3.02 -20.44
C LYS A 32 4.44 3.30 -21.44
N ASN A 33 4.79 3.88 -22.59
CA ASN A 33 3.88 4.08 -23.71
C ASN A 33 2.57 4.81 -23.33
N LYS A 34 2.67 5.80 -22.42
CA LYS A 34 1.51 6.53 -21.85
C LYS A 34 0.53 5.62 -21.10
N ASN A 35 0.93 4.40 -20.77
CA ASN A 35 0.23 3.46 -19.91
C ASN A 35 0.94 3.33 -18.57
N GLY A 36 0.30 2.69 -17.62
CA GLY A 36 0.87 2.37 -16.32
C GLY A 36 -0.15 2.33 -15.22
N LEU A 37 0.34 1.96 -14.05
CA LEU A 37 -0.36 2.10 -12.78
C LEU A 37 0.47 3.04 -11.91
N LEU A 38 -0.17 4.04 -11.32
CA LEU A 38 0.46 4.87 -10.31
C LEU A 38 0.45 4.12 -8.96
N PRO A 39 1.60 3.65 -8.46
CA PRO A 39 1.67 3.00 -7.16
C PRO A 39 1.71 4.06 -6.06
N ILE A 40 0.73 4.01 -5.16
CA ILE A 40 0.60 4.92 -4.02
C ILE A 40 0.68 4.09 -2.75
N VAL A 41 1.42 4.55 -1.75
CA VAL A 41 1.46 3.95 -0.41
C VAL A 41 0.96 4.96 0.61
N SER A 42 0.01 4.51 1.43
CA SER A 42 -0.54 5.28 2.55
C SER A 42 -0.35 4.49 3.84
N ASN A 43 0.27 5.13 4.83
CA ASN A 43 0.62 4.50 6.10
C ASN A 43 -0.41 4.82 7.18
N MET A 44 -1.09 3.77 7.64
CA MET A 44 -2.15 3.88 8.62
C MET A 44 -1.65 3.61 10.05
N PRO A 45 -2.22 4.29 11.05
CA PRO A 45 -3.42 5.14 11.01
C PRO A 45 -3.17 6.61 10.63
N LYS A 46 -1.92 7.04 10.44
CA LYS A 46 -1.56 8.43 10.16
C LYS A 46 -2.36 9.02 8.98
N ASP A 47 -2.37 8.31 7.87
CA ASP A 47 -2.97 8.77 6.63
C ASP A 47 -4.50 8.64 6.58
N ASN A 48 -5.14 8.13 7.65
CA ASN A 48 -6.59 8.22 7.79
C ASN A 48 -7.10 9.66 7.77
N HIS A 49 -6.32 10.60 8.31
CA HIS A 49 -6.69 12.01 8.37
C HIS A 49 -6.31 12.80 7.12
N SER A 50 -5.34 12.33 6.33
CA SER A 50 -4.83 13.06 5.18
C SER A 50 -5.51 12.66 3.86
N VAL A 51 -5.69 11.37 3.60
CA VAL A 51 -6.10 10.89 2.27
C VAL A 51 -7.37 10.04 2.26
N MET A 52 -7.85 9.56 3.41
CA MET A 52 -8.97 8.63 3.43
C MET A 52 -10.27 9.25 2.88
N GLN A 53 -10.50 10.55 3.09
CA GLN A 53 -11.63 11.26 2.49
C GLN A 53 -11.61 11.16 0.96
N LEU A 54 -10.42 11.36 0.35
CA LEU A 54 -10.23 11.24 -1.10
C LEU A 54 -10.50 9.82 -1.60
N TYR A 55 -10.07 8.80 -0.84
CA TYR A 55 -10.24 7.40 -1.21
C TYR A 55 -11.71 6.96 -1.13
N LEU A 56 -12.45 7.47 -0.15
CA LEU A 56 -13.85 7.09 0.07
C LEU A 56 -14.83 7.84 -0.83
N ASP A 57 -14.52 9.07 -1.23
CA ASP A 57 -15.50 9.96 -1.88
C ASP A 57 -14.96 10.70 -3.12
N GLY A 58 -13.68 10.55 -3.43
CA GLY A 58 -13.04 11.19 -4.57
C GLY A 58 -12.97 10.29 -5.82
N PHE A 59 -11.77 10.15 -6.39
CA PHE A 59 -11.53 9.45 -7.64
C PHE A 59 -11.88 7.96 -7.60
N LYS A 60 -12.61 7.48 -8.60
CA LYS A 60 -13.03 6.07 -8.71
C LYS A 60 -12.04 5.17 -9.50
N ASN A 61 -10.87 5.68 -9.84
CA ASN A 61 -9.86 4.95 -10.64
C ASN A 61 -8.84 4.20 -9.78
N ASN A 62 -9.09 4.09 -8.49
CA ASN A 62 -8.20 3.40 -7.55
C ASN A 62 -8.59 1.94 -7.41
N PHE A 63 -7.58 1.08 -7.24
CA PHE A 63 -7.71 -0.25 -6.69
C PHE A 63 -6.90 -0.31 -5.40
N PHE A 64 -7.50 -0.80 -4.34
CA PHE A 64 -6.89 -0.75 -3.01
C PHE A 64 -6.41 -2.11 -2.55
N THR A 65 -5.27 -2.13 -1.87
CA THR A 65 -4.71 -3.30 -1.20
C THR A 65 -4.50 -2.97 0.26
N PHE A 66 -5.32 -3.52 1.15
CA PHE A 66 -5.07 -3.45 2.59
C PHE A 66 -3.96 -4.42 2.96
N PHE A 67 -3.06 -3.99 3.82
CA PHE A 67 -1.98 -4.80 4.33
C PHE A 67 -1.89 -4.70 5.86
N TYR A 68 -1.84 -5.83 6.52
CA TYR A 68 -1.74 -5.93 7.96
C TYR A 68 -0.92 -7.16 8.37
N VAL A 69 -0.05 -7.00 9.35
CA VAL A 69 0.70 -8.11 9.97
C VAL A 69 0.21 -8.31 11.39
N HIS A 70 -0.18 -9.54 11.73
CA HIS A 70 -0.56 -9.89 13.10
C HIS A 70 0.67 -9.87 14.01
N GLU A 71 0.60 -9.11 15.10
CA GLU A 71 1.63 -9.03 16.12
C GLU A 71 1.16 -9.79 17.38
N ASN A 72 1.98 -10.74 17.84
CA ASN A 72 1.66 -11.54 19.02
C ASN A 72 1.75 -10.73 20.30
N GLN A 73 2.56 -9.67 20.33
CA GLN A 73 2.75 -8.77 21.45
C GLN A 73 2.72 -7.33 20.99
N SER A 74 1.98 -6.51 21.72
CA SER A 74 1.99 -5.05 21.55
C SER A 74 1.69 -4.38 22.87
N ASP A 75 2.14 -3.16 23.03
CA ASP A 75 1.89 -2.38 24.24
C ASP A 75 0.41 -2.13 24.47
N LYS A 76 0.03 -2.06 25.73
CA LYS A 76 -1.28 -1.58 26.15
C LYS A 76 -1.28 -0.06 26.18
N ILE A 77 -2.40 0.53 25.84
CA ILE A 77 -2.58 1.97 26.02
C ILE A 77 -2.53 2.34 27.49
N ASN A 78 -1.82 3.42 27.81
CA ASN A 78 -1.84 3.97 29.15
C ASN A 78 -3.23 4.58 29.45
N ASN A 79 -3.97 3.93 30.33
CA ASN A 79 -5.33 4.34 30.68
C ASN A 79 -5.44 5.76 31.25
N LYS A 80 -4.35 6.31 31.83
CA LYS A 80 -4.32 7.68 32.38
C LYS A 80 -4.41 8.74 31.27
N LEU A 81 -4.02 8.41 30.04
CA LEU A 81 -4.05 9.31 28.88
C LEU A 81 -5.40 9.26 28.14
N ILE A 82 -6.33 8.39 28.53
CA ILE A 82 -7.61 8.19 27.82
C ILE A 82 -8.66 9.14 28.37
N LEU A 83 -9.10 10.05 27.52
CA LEU A 83 -10.17 10.99 27.81
C LEU A 83 -11.55 10.30 27.85
N SER A 84 -12.52 10.96 28.48
CA SER A 84 -13.88 10.41 28.67
C SER A 84 -14.56 9.91 27.37
N PRO A 85 -14.48 10.61 26.23
CA PRO A 85 -15.09 10.15 24.99
C PRO A 85 -14.44 8.87 24.42
N GLN A 86 -13.17 8.58 24.79
CA GLN A 86 -12.40 7.44 24.28
C GLN A 86 -12.34 6.25 25.24
N LYS A 87 -13.28 6.14 26.20
CA LYS A 87 -13.31 5.04 27.21
C LYS A 87 -13.23 3.63 26.60
N PHE A 88 -13.71 3.45 25.37
CA PHE A 88 -13.67 2.18 24.64
C PHE A 88 -12.22 1.70 24.32
N LEU A 89 -11.21 2.59 24.40
CA LEU A 89 -9.80 2.25 24.22
C LEU A 89 -9.14 1.68 25.49
N LYS A 90 -9.77 1.81 26.66
CA LYS A 90 -9.17 1.34 27.94
C LYS A 90 -8.84 -0.14 27.90
N ASN A 91 -7.68 -0.47 28.43
CA ASN A 91 -7.14 -1.83 28.53
C ASN A 91 -6.94 -2.53 27.17
N LYS A 92 -6.94 -1.79 26.06
CA LYS A 92 -6.72 -2.37 24.73
C LYS A 92 -5.23 -2.35 24.39
N HIS A 93 -4.80 -3.39 23.67
CA HIS A 93 -3.50 -3.42 23.00
C HIS A 93 -3.52 -2.58 21.72
N VAL A 94 -2.40 -1.94 21.41
CA VAL A 94 -2.25 -1.12 20.19
C VAL A 94 -2.53 -1.94 18.93
N SER A 95 -2.06 -3.20 18.88
CA SER A 95 -2.35 -4.11 17.76
C SER A 95 -3.84 -4.35 17.56
N LYS A 96 -4.60 -4.53 18.66
CA LYS A 96 -6.06 -4.71 18.59
C LYS A 96 -6.76 -3.47 18.03
N ILE A 97 -6.28 -2.27 18.38
CA ILE A 97 -6.84 -1.01 17.88
C ILE A 97 -6.54 -0.84 16.39
N LYS A 98 -5.28 -1.05 15.98
CA LYS A 98 -4.89 -1.02 14.56
C LYS A 98 -5.72 -2.00 13.72
N TYR A 99 -5.89 -3.23 14.20
CA TYR A 99 -6.71 -4.23 13.51
C TYR A 99 -8.18 -3.82 13.41
N ALA A 100 -8.75 -3.27 14.49
CA ALA A 100 -10.13 -2.77 14.47
C ALA A 100 -10.32 -1.62 13.47
N GLN A 101 -9.35 -0.69 13.38
CA GLN A 101 -9.35 0.37 12.37
C GLN A 101 -9.27 -0.17 10.94
N LYS A 102 -8.39 -1.15 10.71
CA LYS A 102 -8.30 -1.83 9.41
C LYS A 102 -9.63 -2.46 9.02
N LYS A 103 -10.24 -3.24 9.93
CA LYS A 103 -11.55 -3.88 9.67
C LYS A 103 -12.67 -2.87 9.47
N ALA A 104 -12.69 -1.79 10.24
CA ALA A 104 -13.65 -0.71 10.05
C ALA A 104 -13.53 -0.07 8.66
N SER A 105 -12.30 0.17 8.20
CA SER A 105 -12.04 0.70 6.86
C SER A 105 -12.51 -0.26 5.78
N GLU A 106 -12.19 -1.55 5.87
CA GLU A 106 -12.68 -2.58 4.94
C GLU A 106 -14.21 -2.61 4.86
N ASN A 107 -14.88 -2.59 6.01
CA ASN A 107 -16.35 -2.57 6.07
C ASN A 107 -16.96 -1.33 5.39
N VAL A 108 -16.31 -0.18 5.51
CA VAL A 108 -16.75 1.06 4.83
C VAL A 108 -16.53 0.95 3.32
N PHE A 109 -15.37 0.41 2.88
CA PHE A 109 -15.08 0.17 1.47
C PHE A 109 -16.10 -0.78 0.84
N GLU A 110 -16.45 -1.86 1.53
CA GLU A 110 -17.48 -2.81 1.10
C GLU A 110 -18.85 -2.15 0.96
N LYS A 111 -19.31 -1.42 1.98
CA LYS A 111 -20.57 -0.67 1.94
C LYS A 111 -20.64 0.35 0.79
N LYS A 112 -19.52 1.00 0.50
CA LYS A 112 -19.39 1.96 -0.62
C LYS A 112 -19.12 1.28 -1.97
N LYS A 113 -19.00 -0.05 -2.01
CA LYS A 113 -18.68 -0.83 -3.22
C LYS A 113 -17.36 -0.39 -3.88
N ILE A 114 -16.38 0.00 -3.07
CA ILE A 114 -15.03 0.35 -3.52
C ILE A 114 -14.24 -0.94 -3.66
N PRO A 115 -13.64 -1.25 -4.81
CA PRO A 115 -12.91 -2.50 -5.01
C PRO A 115 -11.60 -2.49 -4.22
N TYR A 116 -11.38 -3.55 -3.45
CA TYR A 116 -10.16 -3.75 -2.70
C TYR A 116 -9.84 -5.25 -2.57
N ARG A 117 -8.61 -5.52 -2.18
CA ARG A 117 -8.15 -6.81 -1.65
C ARG A 117 -7.47 -6.60 -0.30
N SER A 118 -7.30 -7.66 0.47
CA SER A 118 -6.68 -7.60 1.79
C SER A 118 -5.65 -8.70 1.97
N PHE A 119 -4.45 -8.33 2.41
CA PHE A 119 -3.42 -9.23 2.88
C PHE A 119 -3.34 -9.18 4.41
N GLU A 120 -3.58 -10.30 5.05
CA GLU A 120 -3.38 -10.49 6.48
C GLU A 120 -2.26 -11.49 6.70
N ILE A 121 -1.12 -10.99 7.13
CA ILE A 121 0.09 -11.78 7.34
C ILE A 121 0.11 -12.28 8.78
N LYS A 122 0.19 -13.60 8.95
CA LYS A 122 0.18 -14.22 10.29
C LYS A 122 1.51 -14.09 11.00
N LYS A 123 2.62 -14.14 10.26
CA LYS A 123 3.96 -14.12 10.82
C LYS A 123 4.90 -13.35 9.90
N ARG A 124 5.73 -12.48 10.50
CA ARG A 124 6.80 -11.77 9.79
C ARG A 124 8.06 -12.64 9.87
N ASP A 125 8.37 -13.31 8.78
CA ASP A 125 9.58 -14.12 8.61
C ASP A 125 10.07 -14.05 7.15
N GLU A 126 11.25 -14.61 6.90
CA GLU A 126 11.90 -14.58 5.61
C GLU A 126 11.09 -15.30 4.53
N LYS A 127 10.42 -16.39 4.91
CA LYS A 127 9.54 -17.14 4.00
C LYS A 127 8.39 -16.27 3.50
N THR A 128 7.66 -15.65 4.41
CA THR A 128 6.54 -14.77 4.08
C THR A 128 7.01 -13.55 3.26
N LEU A 129 8.20 -13.02 3.57
CA LEU A 129 8.80 -11.96 2.79
C LEU A 129 9.09 -12.41 1.35
N GLY A 130 9.68 -13.59 1.17
CA GLY A 130 9.92 -14.18 -0.16
C GLY A 130 8.64 -14.42 -0.95
N GLU A 131 7.58 -14.89 -0.28
CA GLU A 131 6.24 -15.06 -0.88
C GLU A 131 5.66 -13.73 -1.37
N LEU A 132 5.79 -12.66 -0.58
CA LEU A 132 5.32 -11.32 -0.96
C LEU A 132 6.10 -10.74 -2.16
N PHE A 133 7.43 -10.86 -2.17
CA PHE A 133 8.24 -10.45 -3.30
C PHE A 133 7.84 -11.18 -4.57
N THR A 134 7.75 -12.51 -4.49
CA THR A 134 7.36 -13.35 -5.63
C THR A 134 5.97 -12.95 -6.14
N PHE A 135 5.01 -12.77 -5.23
CA PHE A 135 3.66 -12.35 -5.58
C PHE A 135 3.65 -11.04 -6.36
N PHE A 136 4.30 -9.99 -5.85
CA PHE A 136 4.30 -8.68 -6.50
C PHE A 136 5.06 -8.66 -7.82
N ILE A 137 6.15 -9.43 -7.94
CA ILE A 137 6.89 -9.60 -9.20
C ILE A 137 6.00 -10.25 -10.25
N LEU A 138 5.39 -11.39 -9.92
CA LEU A 138 4.52 -12.11 -10.85
C LEU A 138 3.29 -11.29 -11.25
N GLU A 139 2.66 -10.61 -10.30
CA GLU A 139 1.54 -9.72 -10.56
C GLU A 139 1.95 -8.61 -11.55
N THR A 140 3.10 -7.98 -11.33
CA THR A 140 3.61 -6.91 -12.19
C THR A 140 3.90 -7.41 -13.61
N ILE A 141 4.50 -8.59 -13.75
CA ILE A 141 4.75 -9.23 -15.06
C ILE A 141 3.43 -9.52 -15.77
N LEU A 142 2.46 -10.09 -15.07
CA LEU A 142 1.15 -10.41 -15.64
C LEU A 142 0.39 -9.16 -16.09
N ILE A 143 0.39 -8.10 -15.27
CA ILE A 143 -0.22 -6.82 -15.65
C ILE A 143 0.50 -6.23 -16.87
N GLY A 144 1.83 -6.26 -16.90
CA GLY A 144 2.61 -5.83 -18.06
C GLY A 144 2.19 -6.55 -19.34
N LYS A 145 2.05 -7.86 -19.28
CA LYS A 145 1.53 -8.65 -20.43
C LYS A 145 0.11 -8.26 -20.84
N CYS A 146 -0.78 -8.06 -19.86
CA CYS A 146 -2.17 -7.62 -20.14
C CYS A 146 -2.23 -6.23 -20.78
N LEU A 147 -1.24 -5.37 -20.51
CA LEU A 147 -1.13 -4.02 -21.09
C LEU A 147 -0.29 -3.99 -22.37
N ASN A 148 0.22 -5.14 -22.85
CA ASN A 148 1.16 -5.25 -23.97
C ASN A 148 2.44 -4.40 -23.74
N LEU A 149 2.96 -4.42 -22.52
CA LEU A 149 4.19 -3.73 -22.11
C LEU A 149 5.30 -4.74 -21.84
N ASN A 150 6.55 -4.39 -22.16
CA ASN A 150 7.71 -5.12 -21.65
C ASN A 150 8.03 -4.66 -20.23
N PRO A 151 7.87 -5.52 -19.19
CA PRO A 151 8.13 -5.10 -17.81
C PRO A 151 9.62 -5.09 -17.42
N PHE A 152 10.53 -5.46 -18.33
CA PHE A 152 11.94 -5.71 -18.03
C PHE A 152 12.90 -4.60 -18.50
N ASP A 153 12.41 -3.52 -19.09
CA ASP A 153 13.22 -2.39 -19.56
C ASP A 153 12.77 -1.05 -18.95
N GLN A 154 13.61 -0.01 -19.08
CA GLN A 154 13.37 1.32 -18.50
C GLN A 154 13.83 2.44 -19.46
N PRO A 155 13.30 2.54 -20.67
CA PRO A 155 13.86 3.44 -21.68
C PRO A 155 13.82 4.93 -21.29
N ALA A 156 12.81 5.38 -20.54
CA ALA A 156 12.66 6.79 -20.17
C ALA A 156 13.72 7.28 -19.18
N VAL A 157 14.17 6.44 -18.26
CA VAL A 157 15.18 6.81 -17.25
C VAL A 157 16.55 7.07 -17.89
N GLU A 158 16.87 6.40 -18.99
CA GLU A 158 18.12 6.62 -19.73
C GLU A 158 18.23 8.02 -20.33
N LEU A 159 17.11 8.68 -20.63
CA LEU A 159 17.11 10.07 -21.13
C LEU A 159 17.65 11.03 -20.06
N ILE A 160 17.25 10.87 -18.81
CA ILE A 160 17.71 11.71 -17.70
C ILE A 160 19.21 11.54 -17.50
N LYS A 161 19.70 10.30 -17.52
CA LYS A 161 21.14 10.01 -17.39
C LYS A 161 21.96 10.68 -18.49
N LYS A 162 21.47 10.62 -19.76
CA LYS A 162 22.13 11.28 -20.91
C LYS A 162 22.17 12.79 -20.73
N GLU A 163 21.07 13.44 -20.34
CA GLU A 163 21.04 14.88 -20.13
C GLU A 163 21.92 15.31 -18.95
N THR A 164 21.89 14.56 -17.83
CA THR A 164 22.77 14.81 -16.68
C THR A 164 24.27 14.80 -17.12
N ARG A 165 24.65 13.80 -17.92
CA ARG A 165 26.03 13.73 -18.43
C ARG A 165 26.41 14.92 -19.29
N LYS A 166 25.51 15.43 -20.13
CA LYS A 166 25.78 16.64 -20.95
C LYS A 166 25.95 17.90 -20.10
N LEU A 167 25.24 18.00 -18.98
CA LEU A 167 25.34 19.15 -18.08
C LEU A 167 26.59 19.15 -17.20
N LEU A 168 27.26 18.00 -17.08
CA LEU A 168 28.48 17.82 -16.28
C LEU A 168 29.76 17.90 -17.11
N ILE A 169 29.67 17.96 -18.45
CA ILE A 169 30.76 18.15 -19.40
C ILE A 169 30.74 19.57 -19.94
#